data_c431bf959af71dba44863cbc470745d1
#
_entry.id   c431bf959af71dba44863cbc470745d1
#
_cell.length_a   1.000
_cell.length_b   1.000
_cell.length_c   1.000
_cell.angle_alpha   90.00
_cell.angle_beta   90.00
_cell.angle_gamma   90.00
#
_symmetry.space_group_name_H-M   'P 1'
#
loop_
_entity.id
_entity.type
_entity.pdbx_description
1 polymer ?
#
loop_
_entity_poly.entity_id
_entity_poly.type
_entity_poly.pdbx_seq_one_letter_code
_entity_poly.pdbx_strand_id
1 'polypeptide(L)'
;MRHFTLSLLLAASLAACSEHNPDAPAAATAASAPVVSDSLLARITLDTVRQRPVINELKLTAKIAYDESRVNKVFPLVGGIVTKVNVSLGQYVKAGQVLAELESTDIANFRSESTTATVELAKTRQELASTKELYEDGLASAREYQLAQQEVRRAQAEVQKNRQIGAIYGTQQSQGAARYLVKAPASGFVVEKTVNPRTQLRSDNDQPMFVISDLNTVWALASVYEDDISRVQPGTPAVVKTLAYPNEPVEGKIDPAFSALDPESRVLTVRVPLKNPGNKLKPEMFATVTVSAPTGTSKLSVPSSALVFERSRSYVLVFRDRKHIETRNVEATGTAGSYTYLNGGVEPGERVISRNALLLFHTLNQ
;
A
#
# COMPACT_ATOMS: atom_id res chain seq x y z
N MET A 1 -53.15 42.25 47.01
CA MET A 1 -53.18 41.75 48.40
C MET A 1 -51.79 41.84 48.92
N ARG A 2 -51.59 42.77 49.64
CA ARG A 2 -51.21 42.97 51.06
C ARG A 2 -49.73 42.83 51.24
N HIS A 3 -49.01 43.96 51.38
CA HIS A 3 -48.69 44.71 52.60
C HIS A 3 -47.68 43.97 53.47
N PHE A 4 -46.57 44.49 53.98
CA PHE A 4 -46.33 45.63 54.84
C PHE A 4 -44.85 45.77 55.01
N THR A 5 -44.17 46.85 54.69
CA THR A 5 -43.80 47.97 55.59
C THR A 5 -42.95 47.58 56.80
N LEU A 6 -41.97 48.32 57.00
CA LEU A 6 -41.65 49.35 57.98
C LEU A 6 -40.39 49.05 58.76
N SER A 7 -39.50 49.89 58.73
CA SER A 7 -39.01 51.04 59.60
C SER A 7 -37.76 50.69 60.33
N LEU A 8 -36.70 51.44 60.22
CA LEU A 8 -36.32 52.79 60.70
C LEU A 8 -35.63 52.78 62.08
N LEU A 9 -34.63 53.61 62.19
CA LEU A 9 -33.91 54.18 63.33
C LEU A 9 -32.50 53.66 63.58
N LEU A 10 -31.47 54.44 63.29
CA LEU A 10 -30.93 55.69 63.83
C LEU A 10 -30.12 55.49 65.12
N ALA A 11 -28.84 55.69 65.00
CA ALA A 11 -28.08 56.42 65.98
C ALA A 11 -26.66 56.73 65.49
N ALA A 12 -26.35 57.97 65.53
CA ALA A 12 -25.08 58.64 65.27
C ALA A 12 -24.23 58.68 66.54
N SER A 13 -22.94 58.70 66.42
CA SER A 13 -21.98 59.41 67.26
C SER A 13 -20.58 59.37 66.62
N LEU A 14 -20.09 60.45 66.04
CA LEU A 14 -19.13 61.41 66.56
C LEU A 14 -17.71 60.88 66.72
N ALA A 15 -16.89 61.24 65.74
CA ALA A 15 -15.69 62.10 65.79
C ALA A 15 -14.46 61.59 66.56
N ALA A 16 -13.39 61.43 65.82
CA ALA A 16 -12.07 61.94 66.20
C ALA A 16 -11.16 62.03 64.96
N CYS A 17 -10.77 63.24 64.63
CA CYS A 17 -9.73 63.60 63.67
C CYS A 17 -8.39 63.10 64.16
N SER A 18 -7.60 62.56 63.25
CA SER A 18 -6.15 62.58 63.32
C SER A 18 -5.60 62.79 61.90
N GLU A 19 -5.10 64.00 61.67
CA GLU A 19 -4.33 64.38 60.51
C GLU A 19 -3.06 63.56 60.49
N HIS A 20 -2.82 62.85 59.33
CA HIS A 20 -1.48 62.43 58.99
C HIS A 20 -1.26 62.77 57.52
N ASN A 21 -0.24 63.56 57.32
CA ASN A 21 0.28 64.16 56.09
C ASN A 21 0.63 63.15 55.05
N PRO A 22 0.28 63.35 53.78
CA PRO A 22 0.73 62.49 52.68
C PRO A 22 1.90 63.13 51.98
N ASP A 23 3.07 62.57 52.02
CA ASP A 23 4.06 62.76 50.96
C ASP A 23 5.23 61.79 51.18
N ALA A 24 5.10 60.61 50.55
CA ALA A 24 6.21 59.83 50.05
C ALA A 24 5.72 59.02 48.85
N PRO A 25 6.26 59.23 47.66
CA PRO A 25 5.94 58.35 46.56
C PRO A 25 6.54 56.97 46.89
N ALA A 26 5.66 56.00 47.09
CA ALA A 26 6.08 54.59 47.14
C ALA A 26 6.84 54.27 45.84
N ALA A 27 8.10 54.10 45.95
CA ALA A 27 8.94 53.56 44.90
C ALA A 27 8.33 52.23 44.45
N ALA A 28 7.77 52.23 43.22
CA ALA A 28 7.38 51.00 42.56
C ALA A 28 8.61 50.11 42.54
N THR A 29 8.58 49.08 43.34
CA THR A 29 9.59 48.01 43.32
C THR A 29 9.54 47.42 41.91
N ALA A 30 10.46 47.83 41.07
CA ALA A 30 10.69 47.16 39.77
C ALA A 30 10.89 45.70 40.08
N ALA A 31 9.93 44.87 39.71
CA ALA A 31 10.05 43.43 39.78
C ALA A 31 11.34 43.10 39.00
N SER A 32 12.36 42.65 39.73
CA SER A 32 13.60 42.21 39.13
C SER A 32 13.25 41.10 38.17
N ALA A 33 13.53 41.29 36.89
CA ALA A 33 13.35 40.22 35.88
C ALA A 33 14.04 38.93 36.38
N PRO A 34 13.37 37.80 36.34
CA PRO A 34 13.91 36.55 36.83
C PRO A 34 15.25 36.25 36.12
N VAL A 35 16.33 36.13 36.90
CA VAL A 35 17.66 35.93 36.38
C VAL A 35 17.77 34.44 35.96
N VAL A 36 17.71 34.19 34.67
CA VAL A 36 17.92 32.84 34.11
C VAL A 36 19.41 32.47 34.32
N SER A 37 19.67 31.32 34.93
CA SER A 37 21.02 30.88 35.20
C SER A 37 21.82 30.62 33.91
N ASP A 38 23.10 31.00 33.90
CA ASP A 38 24.00 30.79 32.74
C ASP A 38 24.11 29.30 32.34
N SER A 39 23.97 28.38 33.30
CA SER A 39 23.99 26.95 33.06
C SER A 39 22.74 26.47 32.27
N LEU A 40 21.61 27.11 32.45
CA LEU A 40 20.39 26.84 31.70
C LEU A 40 20.45 27.43 30.28
N LEU A 41 20.97 28.66 30.16
CA LEU A 41 21.20 29.33 28.88
C LEU A 41 22.21 28.60 27.98
N ALA A 42 23.16 27.90 28.56
CA ALA A 42 24.11 27.07 27.79
C ALA A 42 23.50 25.81 27.18
N ARG A 43 22.29 25.42 27.61
CA ARG A 43 21.60 24.18 27.18
C ARG A 43 20.40 24.42 26.27
N ILE A 44 20.10 25.70 25.93
CA ILE A 44 19.04 26.02 25.00
C ILE A 44 19.51 25.87 23.56
N THR A 45 18.59 25.58 22.65
CA THR A 45 18.79 25.66 21.21
C THR A 45 17.87 26.75 20.69
N LEU A 46 18.40 27.60 19.82
CA LEU A 46 17.64 28.68 19.19
C LEU A 46 17.31 28.29 17.76
N ASP A 47 16.05 28.46 17.39
CA ASP A 47 15.55 28.29 16.04
C ASP A 47 14.92 29.60 15.55
N THR A 48 14.89 29.80 14.24
CA THR A 48 14.35 31.03 13.64
C THR A 48 12.94 30.78 13.12
N VAL A 49 12.03 31.72 13.43
CA VAL A 49 10.67 31.77 12.88
C VAL A 49 10.75 32.00 11.37
N ARG A 50 10.17 31.10 10.58
CA ARG A 50 10.19 31.19 9.12
C ARG A 50 8.78 31.01 8.56
N GLN A 51 8.52 31.66 7.45
CA GLN A 51 7.35 31.31 6.64
C GLN A 51 7.62 30.00 5.91
N ARG A 52 6.69 29.05 6.05
CA ARG A 52 6.73 27.76 5.36
C ARG A 52 5.40 27.51 4.63
N PRO A 53 5.43 26.84 3.48
CA PRO A 53 4.21 26.35 2.86
C PRO A 53 3.46 25.48 3.86
N VAL A 54 2.15 25.73 4.00
CA VAL A 54 1.31 24.87 4.84
C VAL A 54 1.13 23.54 4.11
N ILE A 55 1.61 22.50 4.74
CA ILE A 55 1.44 21.12 4.27
C ILE A 55 0.28 20.51 5.04
N ASN A 56 -0.71 20.08 4.30
CA ASN A 56 -1.82 19.32 4.88
C ASN A 56 -1.47 17.83 4.78
N GLU A 57 -1.32 17.17 5.92
CA GLU A 57 -1.08 15.73 5.98
C GLU A 57 -2.42 15.02 6.08
N LEU A 58 -2.71 14.18 5.10
CA LEU A 58 -3.87 13.31 5.07
C LEU A 58 -3.41 11.87 5.30
N LYS A 59 -3.96 11.23 6.32
CA LYS A 59 -3.67 9.82 6.64
C LYS A 59 -4.80 8.95 6.11
N LEU A 60 -4.47 8.07 5.18
CA LEU A 60 -5.38 7.16 4.54
C LEU A 60 -5.11 5.73 5.00
N THR A 61 -6.16 4.98 5.26
CA THR A 61 -6.05 3.53 5.46
C THR A 61 -5.77 2.87 4.13
N ALA A 62 -4.85 1.93 4.12
CA ALA A 62 -4.43 1.25 2.92
C ALA A 62 -4.16 -0.25 3.17
N LYS A 63 -4.14 -0.99 2.08
CA LYS A 63 -3.80 -2.40 2.03
C LYS A 63 -2.71 -2.60 0.97
N ILE A 64 -1.72 -3.43 1.28
CA ILE A 64 -0.73 -3.83 0.28
C ILE A 64 -1.36 -4.86 -0.67
N ALA A 65 -1.22 -4.64 -1.96
CA ALA A 65 -1.66 -5.55 -3.01
C ALA A 65 -0.50 -5.84 -3.97
N TYR A 66 -0.58 -6.93 -4.68
CA TYR A 66 0.34 -7.21 -5.77
C TYR A 66 0.04 -6.29 -6.96
N ASP A 67 1.03 -6.08 -7.81
CA ASP A 67 0.89 -5.35 -9.06
C ASP A 67 0.13 -6.21 -10.08
N GLU A 68 -1.13 -5.88 -10.36
CA GLU A 68 -1.99 -6.63 -11.28
C GLU A 68 -1.46 -6.66 -12.72
N SER A 69 -0.59 -5.74 -13.10
CA SER A 69 0.05 -5.76 -14.42
C SER A 69 1.16 -6.82 -14.52
N ARG A 70 1.60 -7.36 -13.39
CA ARG A 70 2.70 -8.32 -13.27
C ARG A 70 2.26 -9.67 -12.72
N VAL A 71 1.00 -10.02 -12.89
CA VAL A 71 0.47 -11.32 -12.46
C VAL A 71 0.30 -12.26 -13.65
N ASN A 72 0.52 -13.53 -13.39
CA ASN A 72 0.22 -14.63 -14.27
C ASN A 72 -0.88 -15.46 -13.63
N LYS A 73 -2.07 -15.39 -14.20
CA LYS A 73 -3.21 -16.21 -13.80
C LYS A 73 -3.14 -17.56 -14.48
N VAL A 74 -3.16 -18.64 -13.71
CA VAL A 74 -3.07 -20.01 -14.20
C VAL A 74 -4.46 -20.64 -14.16
N PHE A 75 -5.02 -20.87 -15.33
CA PHE A 75 -6.31 -21.52 -15.51
C PHE A 75 -6.14 -23.01 -15.88
N PRO A 76 -7.11 -23.87 -15.59
CA PRO A 76 -7.08 -25.24 -16.08
C PRO A 76 -7.34 -25.25 -17.59
N LEU A 77 -6.47 -25.95 -18.37
CA LEU A 77 -6.70 -26.15 -19.81
C LEU A 77 -7.65 -27.33 -20.08
N VAL A 78 -7.82 -28.20 -19.09
CA VAL A 78 -8.65 -29.42 -19.18
C VAL A 78 -9.48 -29.57 -17.91
N GLY A 79 -10.66 -30.16 -18.02
CA GLY A 79 -11.45 -30.54 -16.87
C GLY A 79 -10.84 -31.78 -16.18
N GLY A 80 -11.12 -31.92 -14.87
CA GLY A 80 -10.63 -33.09 -14.12
C GLY A 80 -10.66 -32.89 -12.62
N ILE A 81 -10.07 -33.84 -11.90
CA ILE A 81 -9.96 -33.83 -10.43
C ILE A 81 -8.51 -33.57 -10.06
N VAL A 82 -8.28 -32.59 -9.19
CA VAL A 82 -6.96 -32.30 -8.62
C VAL A 82 -6.54 -33.45 -7.71
N THR A 83 -5.50 -34.18 -8.09
CA THR A 83 -4.97 -35.29 -7.28
C THR A 83 -3.95 -34.79 -6.28
N LYS A 84 -3.15 -33.78 -6.66
CA LYS A 84 -2.09 -33.25 -5.81
C LYS A 84 -1.87 -31.78 -6.08
N VAL A 85 -1.56 -31.01 -5.02
CA VAL A 85 -1.10 -29.64 -5.07
C VAL A 85 0.30 -29.61 -4.47
N ASN A 86 1.29 -29.13 -5.24
CA ASN A 86 2.72 -29.20 -4.89
C ASN A 86 3.24 -27.87 -4.32
N VAL A 87 2.40 -26.85 -4.22
CA VAL A 87 2.79 -25.52 -3.80
C VAL A 87 1.84 -24.93 -2.75
N SER A 88 2.36 -24.04 -1.93
CA SER A 88 1.63 -23.33 -0.90
C SER A 88 1.51 -21.85 -1.23
N LEU A 89 0.50 -21.20 -0.65
CA LEU A 89 0.36 -19.74 -0.70
C LEU A 89 1.62 -19.05 -0.15
N GLY A 90 2.11 -18.02 -0.82
CA GLY A 90 3.33 -17.30 -0.44
C GLY A 90 4.64 -17.98 -0.86
N GLN A 91 4.59 -19.19 -1.45
CA GLN A 91 5.79 -19.90 -1.90
C GLN A 91 6.31 -19.32 -3.22
N TYR A 92 7.64 -19.20 -3.34
CA TYR A 92 8.29 -18.87 -4.60
C TYR A 92 8.35 -20.09 -5.52
N VAL A 93 8.00 -19.90 -6.78
CA VAL A 93 8.02 -20.93 -7.83
C VAL A 93 8.85 -20.46 -9.03
N LYS A 94 9.45 -21.39 -9.74
CA LYS A 94 10.19 -21.13 -10.97
C LYS A 94 9.30 -21.40 -12.19
N ALA A 95 9.56 -20.70 -13.29
CA ALA A 95 8.90 -21.00 -14.57
C ALA A 95 9.08 -22.49 -14.92
N GLY A 96 7.98 -23.15 -15.35
CA GLY A 96 7.95 -24.58 -15.65
C GLY A 96 7.79 -25.51 -14.45
N GLN A 97 7.86 -25.01 -13.20
CA GLN A 97 7.63 -25.82 -12.00
C GLN A 97 6.19 -26.34 -11.95
N VAL A 98 6.02 -27.62 -11.57
CA VAL A 98 4.71 -28.26 -11.43
C VAL A 98 4.03 -27.73 -10.16
N LEU A 99 2.87 -27.07 -10.33
CA LEU A 99 2.04 -26.51 -9.27
C LEU A 99 1.02 -27.52 -8.75
N ALA A 100 0.37 -28.23 -9.66
CA ALA A 100 -0.65 -29.24 -9.34
C ALA A 100 -0.66 -30.35 -10.40
N GLU A 101 -1.29 -31.47 -10.01
CA GLU A 101 -1.54 -32.60 -10.88
C GLU A 101 -3.06 -32.84 -10.93
N LEU A 102 -3.61 -32.99 -12.13
CA LEU A 102 -5.00 -33.28 -12.39
C LEU A 102 -5.13 -34.65 -13.06
N GLU A 103 -6.10 -35.41 -12.67
CA GLU A 103 -6.59 -36.58 -13.42
C GLU A 103 -7.72 -36.11 -14.33
N SER A 104 -7.57 -36.31 -15.64
CA SER A 104 -8.48 -35.76 -16.66
C SER A 104 -8.88 -36.82 -17.66
N THR A 105 -10.21 -36.93 -17.88
CA THR A 105 -10.78 -37.74 -18.94
C THR A 105 -10.43 -37.22 -20.33
N ASP A 106 -10.26 -35.91 -20.50
CA ASP A 106 -9.88 -35.30 -21.78
C ASP A 106 -8.47 -35.76 -22.19
N ILE A 107 -7.55 -35.82 -21.22
CA ILE A 107 -6.18 -36.34 -21.46
C ILE A 107 -6.20 -37.84 -21.76
N ALA A 108 -7.07 -38.60 -21.08
CA ALA A 108 -7.23 -40.04 -21.37
C ALA A 108 -7.72 -40.26 -22.80
N ASN A 109 -8.75 -39.54 -23.22
CA ASN A 109 -9.30 -39.60 -24.57
C ASN A 109 -8.27 -39.19 -25.62
N PHE A 110 -7.60 -38.05 -25.42
CA PHE A 110 -6.52 -37.59 -26.30
C PHE A 110 -5.42 -38.63 -26.49
N ARG A 111 -5.01 -39.30 -25.40
CA ARG A 111 -3.99 -40.35 -25.49
C ARG A 111 -4.47 -41.56 -26.27
N SER A 112 -5.71 -41.97 -26.07
CA SER A 112 -6.31 -43.06 -26.83
C SER A 112 -6.30 -42.74 -28.32
N GLU A 113 -6.74 -41.55 -28.72
CA GLU A 113 -6.74 -41.07 -30.11
C GLU A 113 -5.32 -41.02 -30.70
N SER A 114 -4.36 -40.48 -29.93
CA SER A 114 -2.95 -40.41 -30.36
C SER A 114 -2.33 -41.80 -30.57
N THR A 115 -2.69 -42.76 -29.71
CA THR A 115 -2.24 -44.16 -29.84
C THR A 115 -2.86 -44.77 -31.09
N THR A 116 -4.18 -44.63 -31.28
CA THR A 116 -4.89 -45.12 -32.46
C THR A 116 -4.31 -44.57 -33.76
N ALA A 117 -4.04 -43.24 -33.82
CA ALA A 117 -3.41 -42.61 -34.98
C ALA A 117 -1.99 -43.20 -35.28
N THR A 118 -1.23 -43.48 -34.22
CA THR A 118 0.12 -44.08 -34.38
C THR A 118 0.05 -45.52 -34.91
N VAL A 119 -0.90 -46.32 -34.42
CA VAL A 119 -1.13 -47.71 -34.88
C VAL A 119 -1.62 -47.69 -36.32
N GLU A 120 -2.54 -46.81 -36.69
CA GLU A 120 -3.04 -46.71 -38.07
C GLU A 120 -1.94 -46.27 -39.03
N LEU A 121 -1.04 -45.36 -38.63
CA LEU A 121 0.13 -45.03 -39.45
C LEU A 121 1.07 -46.24 -39.65
N ALA A 122 1.26 -47.07 -38.64
CA ALA A 122 2.08 -48.26 -38.76
C ALA A 122 1.45 -49.25 -39.74
N LYS A 123 0.14 -49.47 -39.64
CA LYS A 123 -0.65 -50.33 -40.52
C LYS A 123 -0.58 -49.85 -41.99
N THR A 124 -0.92 -48.58 -42.25
CA THR A 124 -0.91 -48.03 -43.62
C THR A 124 0.48 -48.01 -44.24
N ARG A 125 1.57 -47.89 -43.46
CA ARG A 125 2.94 -48.05 -43.94
C ARG A 125 3.26 -49.49 -44.39
N GLN A 126 2.76 -50.46 -43.63
CA GLN A 126 2.93 -51.88 -43.98
C GLN A 126 2.16 -52.21 -45.27
N GLU A 127 0.91 -51.74 -45.39
CA GLU A 127 0.10 -51.88 -46.60
C GLU A 127 0.75 -51.24 -47.81
N LEU A 128 1.29 -50.02 -47.67
CA LEU A 128 2.07 -49.38 -48.74
C LEU A 128 3.31 -50.21 -49.16
N ALA A 129 4.04 -50.78 -48.20
CA ALA A 129 5.18 -51.60 -48.47
C ALA A 129 4.80 -52.83 -49.30
N SER A 130 3.74 -53.56 -48.91
CA SER A 130 3.26 -54.71 -49.66
C SER A 130 2.69 -54.33 -51.04
N THR A 131 1.94 -53.21 -51.13
CA THR A 131 1.41 -52.73 -52.41
C THR A 131 2.56 -52.30 -53.35
N LYS A 132 3.64 -51.74 -52.81
CA LYS A 132 4.81 -51.36 -53.60
C LYS A 132 5.52 -52.60 -54.22
N GLU A 133 5.74 -53.66 -53.43
CA GLU A 133 6.28 -54.90 -53.91
C GLU A 133 5.42 -55.51 -55.03
N LEU A 134 4.12 -55.61 -54.85
CA LEU A 134 3.19 -56.06 -55.88
C LEU A 134 3.19 -55.20 -57.16
N TYR A 135 3.38 -53.86 -57.02
CA TYR A 135 3.47 -52.95 -58.15
C TYR A 135 4.79 -53.14 -58.94
N GLU A 136 5.89 -53.33 -58.23
CA GLU A 136 7.19 -53.61 -58.81
C GLU A 136 7.22 -54.97 -59.58
N ASP A 137 6.45 -55.95 -59.09
CA ASP A 137 6.24 -57.22 -59.73
C ASP A 137 5.15 -57.20 -60.84
N GLY A 138 4.54 -56.03 -61.09
CA GLY A 138 3.51 -55.91 -62.15
C GLY A 138 2.15 -56.47 -61.74
N LEU A 139 1.92 -56.84 -60.49
CA LEU A 139 0.72 -57.47 -59.95
C LEU A 139 -0.28 -56.42 -59.34
N ALA A 140 0.14 -55.19 -59.14
CA ALA A 140 -0.73 -54.10 -58.69
C ALA A 140 -0.66 -52.93 -59.70
N SER A 141 -1.76 -52.16 -59.81
CA SER A 141 -1.84 -51.02 -60.70
C SER A 141 -1.16 -49.75 -60.10
N ALA A 142 -0.73 -48.82 -60.94
CA ALA A 142 -0.20 -47.53 -60.52
C ALA A 142 -1.20 -46.75 -59.67
N ARG A 143 -2.51 -46.93 -59.92
CA ARG A 143 -3.59 -46.31 -59.13
C ARG A 143 -3.62 -46.83 -57.70
N GLU A 144 -3.53 -48.15 -57.51
CA GLU A 144 -3.52 -48.76 -56.17
C GLU A 144 -2.30 -48.32 -55.37
N TYR A 145 -1.10 -48.28 -55.99
CA TYR A 145 0.09 -47.78 -55.35
C TYR A 145 -0.05 -46.29 -54.95
N GLN A 146 -0.61 -45.45 -55.81
CA GLN A 146 -0.89 -44.03 -55.47
C GLN A 146 -1.89 -43.87 -54.34
N LEU A 147 -2.96 -44.70 -54.28
CA LEU A 147 -3.94 -44.71 -53.20
C LEU A 147 -3.26 -45.08 -51.87
N ALA A 148 -2.45 -46.13 -51.84
CA ALA A 148 -1.73 -46.52 -50.64
C ALA A 148 -0.78 -45.40 -50.16
N GLN A 149 -0.11 -44.68 -51.09
CA GLN A 149 0.69 -43.51 -50.72
C GLN A 149 -0.16 -42.37 -50.12
N GLN A 150 -1.38 -42.16 -50.62
CA GLN A 150 -2.27 -41.14 -50.08
C GLN A 150 -2.73 -41.47 -48.65
N GLU A 151 -3.05 -42.75 -48.40
CA GLU A 151 -3.45 -43.19 -47.05
C GLU A 151 -2.32 -43.02 -46.03
N VAL A 152 -1.09 -43.34 -46.39
CA VAL A 152 0.06 -43.04 -45.51
C VAL A 152 0.20 -41.56 -45.23
N ARG A 153 0.07 -40.69 -46.25
CA ARG A 153 0.11 -39.23 -46.03
C ARG A 153 -1.00 -38.74 -45.10
N ARG A 154 -2.22 -39.29 -45.26
CA ARG A 154 -3.36 -38.97 -44.38
C ARG A 154 -3.09 -39.38 -42.94
N ALA A 155 -2.63 -40.62 -42.72
CA ALA A 155 -2.29 -41.11 -41.38
C ALA A 155 -1.11 -40.33 -40.75
N GLN A 156 -0.12 -39.91 -41.54
CA GLN A 156 0.97 -39.04 -41.08
C GLN A 156 0.46 -37.66 -40.62
N ALA A 157 -0.47 -37.07 -41.37
CA ALA A 157 -1.06 -35.77 -41.00
C ALA A 157 -1.85 -35.86 -39.67
N GLU A 158 -2.55 -36.99 -39.43
CA GLU A 158 -3.27 -37.21 -38.18
C GLU A 158 -2.32 -37.37 -36.97
N VAL A 159 -1.25 -38.10 -37.12
CA VAL A 159 -0.21 -38.21 -36.09
C VAL A 159 0.45 -36.85 -35.82
N GLN A 160 0.70 -36.05 -36.88
CA GLN A 160 1.28 -34.72 -36.71
C GLN A 160 0.32 -33.77 -35.98
N LYS A 161 -0.97 -33.79 -36.31
CA LYS A 161 -2.02 -33.04 -35.59
C LYS A 161 -2.03 -33.41 -34.09
N ASN A 162 -2.04 -34.69 -33.77
CA ASN A 162 -2.02 -35.17 -32.39
C ASN A 162 -0.73 -34.78 -31.64
N ARG A 163 0.44 -34.74 -32.33
CA ARG A 163 1.67 -34.23 -31.74
C ARG A 163 1.57 -32.75 -31.36
N GLN A 164 0.96 -31.91 -32.21
CA GLN A 164 0.76 -30.50 -31.94
C GLN A 164 -0.18 -30.30 -30.73
N ILE A 165 -1.30 -31.02 -30.68
CA ILE A 165 -2.22 -30.99 -29.54
C ILE A 165 -1.52 -31.46 -28.26
N GLY A 166 -0.74 -32.54 -28.32
CA GLY A 166 0.03 -33.04 -27.19
C GLY A 166 1.09 -32.09 -26.68
N ALA A 167 1.66 -31.25 -27.55
CA ALA A 167 2.58 -30.16 -27.12
C ALA A 167 1.85 -29.08 -26.32
N ILE A 168 0.63 -28.71 -26.73
CA ILE A 168 -0.20 -27.76 -26.00
C ILE A 168 -0.55 -28.29 -24.60
N TYR A 169 -0.95 -29.55 -24.50
CA TYR A 169 -1.25 -30.18 -23.21
C TYR A 169 -0.01 -30.53 -22.38
N GLY A 170 1.19 -30.44 -22.95
CA GLY A 170 2.44 -30.81 -22.27
C GLY A 170 2.52 -32.30 -21.92
N THR A 171 1.79 -33.16 -22.63
CA THR A 171 1.68 -34.62 -22.36
C THR A 171 2.92 -35.39 -22.64
N GLN A 172 3.91 -34.82 -23.32
CA GLN A 172 5.19 -35.51 -23.69
C GLN A 172 6.01 -35.94 -22.46
N GLN A 173 5.76 -35.35 -21.27
CA GLN A 173 6.53 -35.63 -20.05
C GLN A 173 5.83 -36.56 -19.06
N SER A 174 4.57 -36.91 -19.26
CA SER A 174 3.83 -37.78 -18.35
C SER A 174 3.64 -39.17 -18.95
N GLN A 175 4.54 -40.12 -18.63
CA GLN A 175 4.37 -41.50 -19.02
C GLN A 175 3.29 -42.21 -18.19
N GLY A 176 2.33 -42.83 -18.84
CA GLY A 176 1.49 -43.89 -18.26
C GLY A 176 0.18 -43.52 -17.57
N ALA A 177 -0.15 -42.25 -17.24
CA ALA A 177 -1.41 -41.93 -16.57
C ALA A 177 -2.20 -40.82 -17.29
N ALA A 178 -3.53 -40.78 -17.12
CA ALA A 178 -4.41 -39.70 -17.61
C ALA A 178 -4.20 -38.39 -16.82
N ARG A 179 -2.93 -38.05 -16.58
CA ARG A 179 -2.54 -36.89 -15.73
C ARG A 179 -2.17 -35.69 -16.57
N TYR A 180 -2.70 -34.55 -16.15
CA TYR A 180 -2.33 -33.23 -16.62
C TYR A 180 -1.49 -32.53 -15.55
N LEU A 181 -0.31 -32.00 -15.93
CA LEU A 181 0.59 -31.29 -15.05
C LEU A 181 0.41 -29.79 -15.25
N VAL A 182 -0.15 -29.12 -14.25
CA VAL A 182 -0.25 -27.64 -14.23
C VAL A 182 1.09 -27.06 -13.87
N LYS A 183 1.67 -26.27 -14.78
CA LYS A 183 3.00 -25.67 -14.63
C LYS A 183 2.90 -24.15 -14.46
N ALA A 184 3.85 -23.58 -13.73
CA ALA A 184 4.01 -22.14 -13.61
C ALA A 184 4.44 -21.53 -14.96
N PRO A 185 3.71 -20.54 -15.50
CA PRO A 185 4.10 -19.88 -16.77
C PRO A 185 5.31 -18.96 -16.58
N ALA A 186 5.51 -18.42 -15.37
CA ALA A 186 6.61 -17.53 -15.02
C ALA A 186 7.09 -17.81 -13.60
N SER A 187 8.31 -17.32 -13.29
CA SER A 187 8.81 -17.34 -11.91
C SER A 187 8.19 -16.24 -11.08
N GLY A 188 7.88 -16.50 -9.81
CA GLY A 188 7.25 -15.54 -8.91
C GLY A 188 6.73 -16.19 -7.64
N PHE A 189 5.95 -15.44 -6.87
CA PHE A 189 5.31 -15.93 -5.67
C PHE A 189 3.86 -16.31 -5.95
N VAL A 190 3.39 -17.39 -5.35
CA VAL A 190 1.98 -17.79 -5.39
C VAL A 190 1.20 -16.85 -4.46
N VAL A 191 0.49 -15.88 -5.03
CA VAL A 191 -0.27 -14.86 -4.28
C VAL A 191 -1.72 -15.26 -4.06
N GLU A 192 -2.26 -16.13 -4.92
CA GLU A 192 -3.59 -16.74 -4.72
C GLU A 192 -3.54 -18.22 -5.07
N LYS A 193 -4.32 -19.02 -4.33
CA LYS A 193 -4.49 -20.45 -4.54
C LYS A 193 -5.95 -20.81 -4.24
N THR A 194 -6.71 -21.17 -5.26
CA THR A 194 -8.14 -21.50 -5.14
C THR A 194 -8.42 -22.99 -5.13
N VAL A 195 -7.39 -23.82 -5.37
CA VAL A 195 -7.52 -25.28 -5.53
C VAL A 195 -6.86 -26.04 -4.39
N ASN A 196 -7.48 -27.16 -4.02
CA ASN A 196 -6.99 -28.12 -3.06
C ASN A 196 -7.07 -29.56 -3.66
N PRO A 197 -6.37 -30.54 -3.11
CA PRO A 197 -6.59 -31.93 -3.50
C PRO A 197 -8.06 -32.31 -3.42
N ARG A 198 -8.55 -33.08 -4.39
CA ARG A 198 -9.93 -33.48 -4.63
C ARG A 198 -10.88 -32.38 -5.14
N THR A 199 -10.39 -31.17 -5.42
CA THR A 199 -11.20 -30.16 -6.11
C THR A 199 -11.49 -30.64 -7.52
N GLN A 200 -12.76 -30.65 -7.91
CA GLN A 200 -13.20 -30.90 -9.27
C GLN A 200 -13.17 -29.59 -10.06
N LEU A 201 -12.53 -29.62 -11.20
CA LEU A 201 -12.38 -28.47 -12.10
C LEU A 201 -13.06 -28.76 -13.43
N ARG A 202 -13.61 -27.71 -14.01
CA ARG A 202 -14.16 -27.71 -15.36
C ARG A 202 -13.22 -26.89 -16.26
N SER A 203 -13.15 -27.24 -17.54
CA SER A 203 -12.33 -26.49 -18.51
C SER A 203 -12.83 -25.06 -18.77
N ASP A 204 -14.11 -24.79 -18.47
CA ASP A 204 -14.78 -23.49 -18.59
C ASP A 204 -14.78 -22.69 -17.27
N ASN A 205 -13.91 -23.02 -16.32
CA ASN A 205 -13.86 -22.34 -15.03
C ASN A 205 -13.23 -20.93 -15.18
N ASP A 206 -13.98 -19.90 -14.81
CA ASP A 206 -13.57 -18.50 -14.86
C ASP A 206 -12.58 -18.11 -13.74
N GLN A 207 -12.42 -18.95 -12.73
CA GLN A 207 -11.49 -18.68 -11.63
C GLN A 207 -10.12 -19.31 -11.88
N PRO A 208 -9.02 -18.56 -11.71
CA PRO A 208 -7.69 -19.11 -11.82
C PRO A 208 -7.42 -20.10 -10.69
N MET A 209 -6.71 -21.18 -10.97
CA MET A 209 -6.23 -22.13 -9.97
C MET A 209 -5.16 -21.52 -9.07
N PHE A 210 -4.28 -20.74 -9.68
CA PHE A 210 -3.17 -20.05 -9.03
C PHE A 210 -3.00 -18.68 -9.67
N VAL A 211 -2.58 -17.70 -8.86
CA VAL A 211 -2.06 -16.41 -9.32
C VAL A 211 -0.62 -16.29 -8.88
N ILE A 212 0.28 -16.07 -9.84
CA ILE A 212 1.71 -15.94 -9.61
C ILE A 212 2.09 -14.50 -9.89
N SER A 213 2.73 -13.82 -8.94
CA SER A 213 3.15 -12.44 -9.07
C SER A 213 4.62 -12.26 -8.75
N ASP A 214 5.24 -11.31 -9.46
CA ASP A 214 6.54 -10.76 -9.08
C ASP A 214 6.32 -9.71 -7.98
N LEU A 215 6.74 -10.03 -6.75
CA LEU A 215 6.58 -9.13 -5.60
C LEU A 215 7.69 -8.07 -5.45
N ASN A 216 8.56 -7.87 -6.44
CA ASN A 216 9.56 -6.79 -6.41
C ASN A 216 8.92 -5.39 -6.41
N THR A 217 7.74 -5.29 -6.99
CA THR A 217 6.88 -4.11 -6.93
C THR A 217 5.53 -4.52 -6.38
N VAL A 218 5.03 -3.74 -5.42
CA VAL A 218 3.69 -3.91 -4.85
C VAL A 218 2.95 -2.57 -4.87
N TRP A 219 1.66 -2.59 -4.73
CA TRP A 219 0.84 -1.40 -4.61
C TRP A 219 0.33 -1.23 -3.19
N ALA A 220 0.36 -0.01 -2.67
CA ALA A 220 -0.49 0.34 -1.55
C ALA A 220 -1.79 0.90 -2.11
N LEU A 221 -2.88 0.18 -1.90
CA LEU A 221 -4.24 0.59 -2.27
C LEU A 221 -4.82 1.38 -1.10
N ALA A 222 -4.89 2.69 -1.24
CA ALA A 222 -5.38 3.59 -0.20
C ALA A 222 -6.82 3.99 -0.46
N SER A 223 -7.63 3.96 0.59
CA SER A 223 -9.03 4.34 0.57
C SER A 223 -9.18 5.84 0.83
N VAL A 224 -9.71 6.57 -0.15
CA VAL A 224 -9.96 8.01 -0.08
C VAL A 224 -11.46 8.23 -0.02
N TYR A 225 -11.93 8.85 1.05
CA TYR A 225 -13.34 9.21 1.18
C TYR A 225 -13.68 10.45 0.34
N GLU A 226 -14.94 10.63 -0.01
CA GLU A 226 -15.42 11.68 -0.91
C GLU A 226 -14.96 13.08 -0.48
N ASP A 227 -14.95 13.38 0.82
CA ASP A 227 -14.52 14.67 1.38
C ASP A 227 -13.04 14.99 1.17
N ASP A 228 -12.21 13.94 0.95
CA ASP A 228 -10.76 14.06 0.82
C ASP A 228 -10.27 13.95 -0.64
N ILE A 229 -11.15 13.65 -1.60
CA ILE A 229 -10.77 13.43 -3.00
C ILE A 229 -10.03 14.64 -3.58
N SER A 230 -10.49 15.86 -3.27
CA SER A 230 -9.86 17.09 -3.76
C SER A 230 -8.42 17.31 -3.26
N ARG A 231 -8.06 16.65 -2.16
CA ARG A 231 -6.75 16.73 -1.51
C ARG A 231 -5.75 15.71 -2.04
N VAL A 232 -6.24 14.71 -2.76
CA VAL A 232 -5.45 13.60 -3.27
C VAL A 232 -5.29 13.74 -4.78
N GLN A 233 -4.17 14.32 -5.22
CA GLN A 233 -3.91 14.54 -6.64
C GLN A 233 -2.89 13.54 -7.19
N PRO A 234 -2.99 13.16 -8.47
CA PRO A 234 -2.00 12.34 -9.13
C PRO A 234 -0.59 12.92 -9.01
N GLY A 235 0.39 12.06 -8.75
CA GLY A 235 1.79 12.46 -8.60
C GLY A 235 2.15 13.04 -7.23
N THR A 236 1.17 13.26 -6.32
CA THR A 236 1.47 13.74 -4.97
C THR A 236 2.35 12.73 -4.22
N PRO A 237 3.41 13.22 -3.55
CA PRO A 237 4.25 12.37 -2.71
C PRO A 237 3.45 11.72 -1.58
N ALA A 238 3.71 10.45 -1.35
CA ALA A 238 3.07 9.68 -0.30
C ALA A 238 4.09 8.85 0.46
N VAL A 239 3.92 8.75 1.77
CA VAL A 239 4.74 7.91 2.65
C VAL A 239 3.88 6.77 3.17
N VAL A 240 4.30 5.56 2.91
CA VAL A 240 3.58 4.34 3.30
C VAL A 240 4.27 3.68 4.48
N LYS A 241 3.50 3.44 5.54
CA LYS A 241 3.96 2.72 6.75
C LYS A 241 3.06 1.52 6.95
N THR A 242 3.65 0.33 7.10
CA THR A 242 2.91 -0.88 7.45
C THR A 242 2.91 -1.09 8.95
N LEU A 243 1.91 -1.80 9.47
CA LEU A 243 1.88 -2.18 10.89
C LEU A 243 3.02 -3.13 11.27
N ALA A 244 3.47 -3.96 10.31
CA ALA A 244 4.57 -4.90 10.54
C ALA A 244 5.95 -4.22 10.61
N TYR A 245 6.13 -3.08 9.93
CA TYR A 245 7.40 -2.34 9.87
C TYR A 245 7.18 -0.84 10.11
N PRO A 246 6.81 -0.42 11.34
CA PRO A 246 6.42 0.95 11.64
C PRO A 246 7.57 1.96 11.50
N ASN A 247 8.81 1.50 11.65
CA ASN A 247 10.01 2.32 11.57
C ASN A 247 10.70 2.32 10.20
N GLU A 248 10.16 1.58 9.24
CA GLU A 248 10.66 1.52 7.85
C GLU A 248 9.61 2.11 6.90
N PRO A 249 9.46 3.45 6.83
CA PRO A 249 8.54 4.06 5.87
C PRO A 249 9.06 3.86 4.45
N VAL A 250 8.15 3.61 3.52
CA VAL A 250 8.46 3.49 2.10
C VAL A 250 7.85 4.67 1.37
N GLU A 251 8.67 5.39 0.62
CA GLU A 251 8.22 6.53 -0.18
C GLU A 251 7.66 6.07 -1.52
N GLY A 252 6.59 6.72 -1.95
CA GLY A 252 5.96 6.51 -3.23
C GLY A 252 5.27 7.78 -3.73
N LYS A 253 4.55 7.67 -4.82
CA LYS A 253 3.72 8.74 -5.37
C LYS A 253 2.37 8.16 -5.75
N ILE A 254 1.33 8.97 -5.65
CA ILE A 254 0.00 8.58 -6.10
C ILE A 254 0.02 8.38 -7.61
N ASP A 255 -0.40 7.20 -8.05
CA ASP A 255 -0.50 6.85 -9.47
C ASP A 255 -1.58 7.72 -10.14
N PRO A 256 -1.34 8.27 -11.35
CA PRO A 256 -2.35 9.00 -12.10
C PRO A 256 -3.56 8.16 -12.53
N ALA A 257 -3.43 6.83 -12.58
CA ALA A 257 -4.55 5.96 -12.87
C ALA A 257 -5.42 5.76 -11.62
N PHE A 258 -6.51 6.51 -11.52
CA PHE A 258 -7.50 6.33 -10.46
C PHE A 258 -8.45 5.18 -10.79
N SER A 259 -8.81 4.43 -9.77
CA SER A 259 -9.97 3.54 -9.85
C SER A 259 -11.26 4.37 -9.79
N ALA A 260 -12.33 3.85 -10.37
CA ALA A 260 -13.64 4.47 -10.22
C ALA A 260 -14.05 4.50 -8.74
N LEU A 261 -14.86 5.48 -8.37
CA LEU A 261 -15.50 5.52 -7.06
C LEU A 261 -16.39 4.27 -6.91
N ASP A 262 -16.19 3.53 -5.85
CA ASP A 262 -17.07 2.41 -5.50
C ASP A 262 -18.43 2.97 -5.05
N PRO A 263 -19.52 2.66 -5.74
CA PRO A 263 -20.84 3.24 -5.44
C PRO A 263 -21.43 2.75 -4.11
N GLU A 264 -21.03 1.59 -3.61
CA GLU A 264 -21.53 1.05 -2.34
C GLU A 264 -20.81 1.69 -1.15
N SER A 265 -19.49 1.71 -1.19
CA SER A 265 -18.66 2.22 -0.08
C SER A 265 -18.42 3.72 -0.16
N ARG A 266 -18.65 4.36 -1.32
CA ARG A 266 -18.30 5.76 -1.62
C ARG A 266 -16.84 6.08 -1.37
N VAL A 267 -16.00 5.12 -1.63
CA VAL A 267 -14.55 5.21 -1.46
C VAL A 267 -13.87 5.17 -2.81
N LEU A 268 -12.96 6.10 -3.04
CA LEU A 268 -12.05 6.08 -4.16
C LEU A 268 -10.79 5.32 -3.78
N THR A 269 -10.47 4.25 -4.48
CA THR A 269 -9.22 3.53 -4.27
C THR A 269 -8.11 4.15 -5.11
N VAL A 270 -7.09 4.69 -4.45
CA VAL A 270 -5.89 5.22 -5.12
C VAL A 270 -4.71 4.28 -4.92
N ARG A 271 -3.86 4.17 -5.95
CA ARG A 271 -2.68 3.31 -5.94
C ARG A 271 -1.43 4.12 -5.66
N VAL A 272 -0.55 3.54 -4.85
CA VAL A 272 0.82 4.04 -4.64
C VAL A 272 1.77 2.89 -4.97
N PRO A 273 2.43 2.89 -6.14
CA PRO A 273 3.43 1.90 -6.49
C PRO A 273 4.65 2.00 -5.56
N LEU A 274 5.08 0.86 -5.02
CA LEU A 274 6.18 0.76 -4.07
C LEU A 274 7.20 -0.26 -4.54
N LYS A 275 8.47 0.06 -4.40
CA LYS A 275 9.54 -0.93 -4.50
C LYS A 275 9.56 -1.78 -3.25
N ASN A 276 9.74 -3.09 -3.40
CA ASN A 276 9.69 -4.05 -2.32
C ASN A 276 10.98 -4.90 -2.24
N PRO A 277 12.14 -4.29 -1.93
CA PRO A 277 13.40 -5.02 -1.84
C PRO A 277 13.31 -6.08 -0.72
N GLY A 278 13.73 -7.31 -1.06
CA GLY A 278 13.68 -8.43 -0.13
C GLY A 278 12.27 -8.96 0.14
N ASN A 279 11.27 -8.54 -0.62
CA ASN A 279 9.88 -9.01 -0.54
C ASN A 279 9.29 -8.92 0.88
N LYS A 280 9.64 -7.88 1.64
CA LYS A 280 9.16 -7.63 3.00
C LYS A 280 7.67 -7.32 3.03
N LEU A 281 7.20 -6.52 2.08
CA LEU A 281 5.80 -6.17 1.94
C LEU A 281 5.05 -7.34 1.29
N LYS A 282 4.11 -7.92 2.02
CA LYS A 282 3.27 -9.02 1.52
C LYS A 282 1.89 -8.49 1.16
N PRO A 283 1.25 -9.03 0.12
CA PRO A 283 -0.16 -8.76 -0.14
C PRO A 283 -1.00 -8.99 1.12
N GLU A 284 -2.09 -8.25 1.25
CA GLU A 284 -3.02 -8.23 2.38
C GLU A 284 -2.48 -7.59 3.68
N MET A 285 -1.23 -7.09 3.72
CA MET A 285 -0.75 -6.31 4.86
C MET A 285 -1.48 -4.97 4.94
N PHE A 286 -1.90 -4.58 6.15
CA PHE A 286 -2.42 -3.25 6.41
C PHE A 286 -1.31 -2.20 6.44
N ALA A 287 -1.61 -1.05 5.88
CA ALA A 287 -0.71 0.08 5.82
C ALA A 287 -1.46 1.40 6.06
N THR A 288 -0.71 2.42 6.42
CA THR A 288 -1.17 3.81 6.42
C THR A 288 -0.40 4.57 5.37
N VAL A 289 -1.12 5.22 4.47
CA VAL A 289 -0.55 6.12 3.46
C VAL A 289 -0.73 7.55 3.96
N THR A 290 0.37 8.25 4.19
CA THR A 290 0.36 9.68 4.51
C THR A 290 0.65 10.46 3.24
N VAL A 291 -0.34 11.23 2.81
CA VAL A 291 -0.25 12.12 1.65
C VAL A 291 0.02 13.52 2.14
N SER A 292 1.07 14.17 1.62
CA SER A 292 1.46 15.53 2.00
C SER A 292 1.21 16.46 0.82
N ALA A 293 0.15 17.26 0.89
CA ALA A 293 -0.22 18.22 -0.15
C ALA A 293 0.00 19.66 0.35
N PRO A 294 0.73 20.52 -0.37
CA PRO A 294 0.82 21.94 -0.04
C PRO A 294 -0.53 22.61 -0.30
N THR A 295 -0.99 23.42 0.65
CA THR A 295 -2.27 24.15 0.53
C THR A 295 -2.18 25.41 -0.33
N GLY A 296 -1.00 25.73 -0.88
CA GLY A 296 -0.76 26.98 -1.63
C GLY A 296 -0.61 28.22 -0.74
N THR A 297 -0.83 28.10 0.57
CA THR A 297 -0.64 29.19 1.53
C THR A 297 0.63 28.98 2.34
N SER A 298 1.29 30.07 2.75
CA SER A 298 2.43 30.02 3.67
C SER A 298 2.05 30.63 5.00
N LYS A 299 2.45 29.99 6.09
CA LYS A 299 2.25 30.48 7.45
C LYS A 299 3.57 30.56 8.21
N LEU A 300 3.59 31.38 9.26
CA LEU A 300 4.70 31.36 10.21
C LEU A 300 4.79 29.97 10.85
N SER A 301 6.00 29.51 11.04
CA SER A 301 6.23 28.18 11.62
C SER A 301 7.40 28.22 12.60
N VAL A 302 7.26 27.42 13.64
CA VAL A 302 8.28 27.16 14.65
C VAL A 302 8.48 25.65 14.80
N PRO A 303 9.63 25.17 15.25
CA PRO A 303 9.74 23.77 15.66
C PRO A 303 8.70 23.45 16.72
N SER A 304 8.04 22.28 16.62
CA SER A 304 7.01 21.90 17.59
C SER A 304 7.54 21.79 19.02
N SER A 305 8.84 21.55 19.17
CA SER A 305 9.56 21.55 20.46
C SER A 305 9.73 22.94 21.10
N ALA A 306 9.53 24.02 20.33
CA ALA A 306 9.56 25.39 20.85
C ALA A 306 8.21 25.83 21.45
N LEU A 307 7.15 25.04 21.20
CA LEU A 307 5.83 25.35 21.68
C LEU A 307 5.63 24.81 23.10
N VAL A 308 5.22 25.69 24.00
CA VAL A 308 4.83 25.34 25.37
C VAL A 308 3.32 25.45 25.48
N PHE A 309 2.67 24.39 25.89
CA PHE A 309 1.21 24.36 26.10
C PHE A 309 0.90 24.39 27.59
N GLU A 310 0.26 25.48 28.03
CA GLU A 310 -0.12 25.71 29.43
C GLU A 310 -1.51 26.33 29.52
N ARG A 311 -2.36 25.82 30.41
CA ARG A 311 -3.73 26.32 30.66
C ARG A 311 -4.53 26.58 29.37
N SER A 312 -4.51 25.61 28.44
CA SER A 312 -5.23 25.70 27.15
C SER A 312 -4.76 26.82 26.23
N ARG A 313 -3.53 27.31 26.40
CA ARG A 313 -2.89 28.30 25.53
C ARG A 313 -1.51 27.82 25.10
N SER A 314 -1.13 28.25 23.93
CA SER A 314 0.21 27.95 23.39
C SER A 314 1.11 29.14 23.51
N TYR A 315 2.32 28.91 23.99
CA TYR A 315 3.34 29.95 24.19
C TYR A 315 4.62 29.57 23.45
N VAL A 316 5.37 30.60 23.05
CA VAL A 316 6.74 30.49 22.59
C VAL A 316 7.62 31.45 23.38
N LEU A 317 8.88 31.06 23.56
CA LEU A 317 9.88 31.92 24.20
C LEU A 317 10.72 32.57 23.10
N VAL A 318 10.50 33.87 22.88
CA VAL A 318 11.28 34.67 21.93
C VAL A 318 12.56 35.17 22.61
N PHE A 319 13.70 34.81 22.01
CA PHE A 319 15.02 35.15 22.51
C PHE A 319 15.55 36.38 21.80
N ARG A 320 15.67 37.49 22.48
CA ARG A 320 16.36 38.69 21.98
C ARG A 320 17.85 38.68 22.39
N ASP A 321 18.09 38.57 23.69
CA ASP A 321 19.42 38.40 24.27
C ASP A 321 19.35 37.62 25.58
N ARG A 322 20.47 37.44 26.29
CA ARG A 322 20.56 36.67 27.55
C ARG A 322 19.71 37.23 28.70
N LYS A 323 19.38 38.53 28.64
CA LYS A 323 18.59 39.21 29.68
C LYS A 323 17.14 39.43 29.26
N HIS A 324 16.88 39.31 27.96
CA HIS A 324 15.57 39.62 27.38
C HIS A 324 15.01 38.39 26.64
N ILE A 325 14.27 37.56 27.38
CA ILE A 325 13.52 36.42 26.87
C ILE A 325 12.04 36.73 27.13
N GLU A 326 11.27 36.83 26.06
CA GLU A 326 9.85 37.16 26.13
C GLU A 326 8.97 35.94 25.99
N THR A 327 8.06 35.72 26.91
CA THR A 327 6.99 34.72 26.78
C THR A 327 5.84 35.32 25.96
N ARG A 328 5.57 34.80 24.79
CA ARG A 328 4.48 35.25 23.93
C ARG A 328 3.43 34.19 23.71
N ASN A 329 2.19 34.61 23.84
CA ASN A 329 1.05 33.78 23.47
C ASN A 329 0.96 33.71 21.95
N VAL A 330 0.80 32.50 21.40
CA VAL A 330 0.72 32.23 19.96
C VAL A 330 -0.51 31.35 19.65
N GLU A 331 -1.06 31.56 18.49
CA GLU A 331 -2.19 30.76 18.01
C GLU A 331 -1.68 29.66 17.06
N ALA A 332 -1.59 28.44 17.57
CA ALA A 332 -1.21 27.28 16.80
C ALA A 332 -2.38 26.78 15.95
N THR A 333 -2.17 26.61 14.63
CA THR A 333 -3.23 26.23 13.68
C THR A 333 -3.09 24.80 13.15
N GLY A 334 -1.94 24.18 13.31
CA GLY A 334 -1.69 22.81 12.85
C GLY A 334 -0.22 22.45 12.91
N THR A 335 0.07 21.19 12.79
CA THR A 335 1.44 20.65 12.81
C THR A 335 1.68 19.80 11.55
N ALA A 336 2.85 19.96 10.94
CA ALA A 336 3.31 19.10 9.87
C ALA A 336 4.75 18.68 10.14
N GLY A 337 4.98 17.39 10.25
CA GLY A 337 6.27 16.83 10.65
C GLY A 337 6.75 17.37 11.99
N SER A 338 7.91 18.05 12.00
CA SER A 338 8.53 18.63 13.20
C SER A 338 8.19 20.10 13.45
N TYR A 339 7.30 20.70 12.66
CA TYR A 339 6.97 22.12 12.73
C TYR A 339 5.50 22.34 13.04
N THR A 340 5.23 23.39 13.84
CA THR A 340 3.87 23.89 14.11
C THR A 340 3.67 25.23 13.41
N TYR A 341 2.54 25.37 12.72
CA TYR A 341 2.13 26.61 12.05
C TYR A 341 1.39 27.53 13.00
N LEU A 342 1.67 28.84 12.86
CA LEU A 342 1.11 29.88 13.70
C LEU A 342 0.32 30.88 12.86
N ASN A 343 -0.79 31.40 13.41
CA ASN A 343 -1.52 32.53 12.81
C ASN A 343 -0.95 33.90 13.22
N GLY A 344 -0.11 33.96 14.26
CA GLY A 344 0.49 35.19 14.76
C GLY A 344 1.16 35.02 16.11
N GLY A 345 1.55 36.13 16.72
CA GLY A 345 2.25 36.20 18.00
C GLY A 345 3.78 36.26 17.87
N VAL A 346 4.33 36.00 16.68
CA VAL A 346 5.74 36.13 16.37
C VAL A 346 5.94 36.72 14.98
N GLU A 347 7.12 37.27 14.73
CA GLU A 347 7.49 37.84 13.44
C GLU A 347 8.51 36.96 12.68
N PRO A 348 8.51 37.00 11.33
CA PRO A 348 9.53 36.32 10.56
C PRO A 348 10.94 36.79 10.94
N GLY A 349 11.86 35.86 11.17
CA GLY A 349 13.23 36.15 11.53
C GLY A 349 13.50 36.20 13.04
N GLU A 350 12.47 36.25 13.90
CA GLU A 350 12.67 36.14 15.34
C GLU A 350 13.25 34.79 15.74
N ARG A 351 14.06 34.79 16.78
CA ARG A 351 14.66 33.55 17.33
C ARG A 351 13.80 33.05 18.48
N VAL A 352 13.44 31.77 18.43
CA VAL A 352 12.65 31.08 19.46
C VAL A 352 13.47 29.96 20.09
N ILE A 353 13.21 29.68 21.36
CA ILE A 353 13.90 28.62 22.09
C ILE A 353 13.18 27.30 21.81
N SER A 354 13.89 26.36 21.18
CA SER A 354 13.32 25.05 20.78
C SER A 354 13.72 23.90 21.70
N ARG A 355 14.77 24.08 22.50
CA ARG A 355 15.21 23.07 23.46
C ARG A 355 15.14 23.61 24.87
N ASN A 356 14.60 22.83 25.82
CA ASN A 356 14.34 23.22 27.21
C ASN A 356 13.34 24.39 27.35
N ALA A 357 12.50 24.64 26.33
CA ALA A 357 11.52 25.74 26.35
C ALA A 357 10.57 25.65 27.56
N LEU A 358 10.04 24.47 27.86
CA LEU A 358 9.13 24.25 29.00
C LEU A 358 9.80 24.57 30.33
N LEU A 359 11.04 24.13 30.54
CA LEU A 359 11.75 24.39 31.80
C LEU A 359 11.96 25.88 31.98
N LEU A 360 12.39 26.57 30.92
CA LEU A 360 12.63 28.00 30.96
C LEU A 360 11.33 28.80 31.14
N PHE A 361 10.24 28.35 30.51
CA PHE A 361 8.90 28.94 30.67
C PHE A 361 8.48 28.96 32.15
N HIS A 362 8.62 27.85 32.85
CA HIS A 362 8.29 27.79 34.29
C HIS A 362 9.20 28.70 35.14
N THR A 363 10.49 28.80 34.79
CA THR A 363 11.42 29.67 35.53
C THR A 363 11.11 31.13 35.33
N LEU A 364 10.59 31.54 34.16
CA LEU A 364 10.26 32.94 33.85
C LEU A 364 8.87 33.39 34.35
N ASN A 365 7.94 32.44 34.60
CA ASN A 365 6.54 32.72 34.95
C ASN A 365 6.18 32.21 36.38
N GLN A 366 7.20 31.90 37.20
CA GLN A 366 7.07 31.76 38.64
C GLN A 366 7.10 33.17 39.29
#